data_1d3c87503912edd5fb0c59f1c7d38406
#
_entry.id   1d3c87503912edd5fb0c59f1c7d38406
#
_cell.length_a   1.000
_cell.length_b   1.000
_cell.length_c   1.000
_cell.angle_alpha   90.00
_cell.angle_beta   90.00
_cell.angle_gamma   90.00
#
_symmetry.space_group_name_H-M   'P 1'
#
loop_
_entity.id
_entity.type
_entity.pdbx_description
1 polymer ?
#
loop_
_entity_poly.entity_id
_entity_poly.type
_entity_poly.pdbx_seq_one_letter_code
_entity_poly.pdbx_strand_id
1 'polypeptide(L)' 'MTTLTALVWKEGDQYVSKCPELEVASCGDTLEEAIENLREAVELYIENAKELGMLEDNLEAVFSKKFITTFEVFV' A
#
# COMPACT_ATOMS: atom_id res chain seq x y z
N MET A 1 -10.19 13.03 -1.77
CA MET A 1 -9.31 12.06 -1.13
C MET A 1 -9.42 10.70 -1.80
N THR A 2 -8.33 10.00 -1.88
CA THR A 2 -8.27 8.67 -2.49
C THR A 2 -8.04 7.63 -1.40
N THR A 3 -8.81 6.56 -1.45
CA THR A 3 -8.68 5.47 -0.49
C THR A 3 -7.86 4.35 -1.11
N LEU A 4 -6.78 3.99 -0.45
CA LEU A 4 -5.91 2.91 -0.88
C LEU A 4 -5.93 1.79 0.14
N THR A 5 -5.45 0.65 -0.26
CA THR A 5 -5.45 -0.53 0.59
C THR A 5 -4.13 -0.68 1.32
N ALA A 6 -4.20 -1.09 2.57
CA ALA A 6 -3.03 -1.48 3.33
C ALA A 6 -3.18 -2.95 3.71
N LEU A 7 -2.24 -3.76 3.27
CA LEU A 7 -2.10 -5.14 3.74
C LEU A 7 -1.02 -5.13 4.80
N VAL A 8 -1.27 -5.76 5.92
CA VAL A 8 -0.31 -5.79 7.01
C VAL A 8 -0.21 -7.22 7.54
N TRP A 9 1.00 -7.67 7.76
CA TRP A 9 1.23 -8.98 8.35
C TRP A 9 2.47 -8.94 9.22
N LYS A 10 2.59 -9.92 10.08
CA LYS A 10 3.72 -9.99 11.01
C LYS A 10 4.79 -10.91 10.45
N GLU A 11 6.01 -10.44 10.44
CA GLU A 11 7.18 -11.24 10.09
C GLU A 11 8.19 -11.13 11.21
N GLY A 12 8.40 -12.22 11.93
CA GLY A 12 9.29 -12.20 13.09
C GLY A 12 8.78 -11.20 14.12
N ASP A 13 9.61 -10.25 14.47
CA ASP A 13 9.28 -9.22 15.47
C ASP A 13 8.75 -7.94 14.86
N GLN A 14 8.58 -7.91 13.55
CA GLN A 14 8.13 -6.71 12.86
C GLN A 14 6.81 -6.93 12.14
N TYR A 15 6.13 -5.83 11.88
CA TYR A 15 4.95 -5.82 11.01
C TYR A 15 5.36 -5.25 9.67
N VAL A 16 4.97 -5.94 8.61
CA VAL A 16 5.22 -5.51 7.24
C VAL A 16 3.92 -5.01 6.66
N SER A 17 3.99 -3.91 5.92
CA SER A 17 2.81 -3.32 5.30
C SER A 17 3.05 -3.16 3.80
N LYS A 18 1.96 -3.23 3.04
CA LYS A 18 2.05 -3.07 1.60
C LYS A 18 0.78 -2.45 1.06
N CYS A 19 0.97 -1.52 0.14
CA CYS A 19 -0.12 -0.95 -0.65
C CYS A 19 -0.08 -1.63 -2.02
N PRO A 20 -0.98 -2.58 -2.27
CA PRO A 20 -0.91 -3.36 -3.51
C PRO A 20 -1.18 -2.55 -4.75
N GLU A 21 -1.97 -1.49 -4.66
CA GLU A 21 -2.28 -0.66 -5.81
C GLU A 21 -1.03 0.00 -6.41
N LEU A 22 -0.09 0.37 -5.56
CA LEU A 22 1.11 1.06 -5.98
C LEU A 22 2.38 0.22 -5.81
N GLU A 23 2.23 -0.96 -5.21
CA GLU A 23 3.35 -1.83 -4.88
C GLU A 23 4.40 -1.14 -4.01
N VAL A 24 3.92 -0.28 -3.11
CA VAL A 24 4.77 0.37 -2.11
C VAL A 24 4.67 -0.42 -0.82
N ALA A 25 5.79 -0.63 -0.16
CA ALA A 25 5.84 -1.39 1.08
C ALA A 25 6.58 -0.63 2.16
N SER A 26 6.28 -0.97 3.41
CA SER A 26 6.96 -0.40 4.55
C SER A 26 6.91 -1.41 5.70
N CYS A 27 7.33 -0.99 6.87
CA CYS A 27 7.29 -1.85 8.05
C CYS A 27 7.28 -1.02 9.32
N GLY A 28 7.08 -1.67 10.44
CA GLY A 28 7.09 -1.02 11.75
C GLY A 28 7.13 -2.04 12.85
N ASP A 29 7.37 -1.57 14.06
CA ASP A 29 7.43 -2.45 15.22
C ASP A 29 6.04 -2.78 15.77
N THR A 30 5.04 -2.00 15.39
CA THR A 30 3.64 -2.24 15.75
C THR A 30 2.79 -2.17 14.49
N LEU A 31 1.56 -2.69 14.61
CA LEU A 31 0.60 -2.61 13.51
C LEU A 31 0.36 -1.16 13.09
N GLU A 32 0.11 -0.30 14.07
CA GLU A 32 -0.16 1.11 13.81
C GLU A 32 1.02 1.81 13.15
N GLU A 33 2.23 1.48 13.62
CA GLU A 33 3.43 2.06 13.05
C GLU A 33 3.65 1.63 11.60
N ALA A 34 3.40 0.36 11.31
CA ALA A 34 3.53 -0.14 9.94
C ALA A 34 2.55 0.56 9.00
N ILE A 35 1.33 0.81 9.47
CA ILE A 35 0.33 1.51 8.66
C ILE A 35 0.73 2.97 8.44
N GLU A 36 1.18 3.64 9.50
CA GLU A 36 1.57 5.04 9.38
C GLU A 36 2.80 5.21 8.50
N ASN A 37 3.77 4.32 8.64
CA ASN A 37 4.96 4.37 7.80
C ASN A 37 4.60 4.09 6.33
N LEU A 38 3.63 3.20 6.11
CA LEU A 38 3.15 2.96 4.75
C LEU A 38 2.48 4.20 4.18
N ARG A 39 1.68 4.90 4.99
CA ARG A 39 1.03 6.13 4.54
C ARG A 39 2.06 7.15 4.07
N GLU A 40 3.11 7.35 4.86
CA GLU A 40 4.16 8.29 4.51
C GLU A 40 4.86 7.88 3.23
N ALA A 41 5.16 6.59 3.07
CA ALA A 41 5.82 6.09 1.88
C ALA A 41 4.93 6.27 0.65
N VAL A 42 3.64 6.03 0.78
CA VAL A 42 2.69 6.20 -0.33
C VAL A 42 2.56 7.67 -0.70
N GLU A 43 2.46 8.54 0.30
CA GLU A 43 2.36 9.98 0.03
C GLU A 43 3.59 10.50 -0.70
N LEU A 44 4.76 10.05 -0.30
CA LEU A 44 5.99 10.42 -0.97
C LEU A 44 6.04 9.88 -2.39
N TYR A 45 5.62 8.64 -2.58
CA TYR A 45 5.55 8.04 -3.90
C TYR A 45 4.64 8.84 -4.83
N ILE A 46 3.45 9.20 -4.34
CA ILE A 46 2.50 9.97 -5.13
C ILE A 46 3.06 11.34 -5.47
N GLU A 47 3.69 12.00 -4.51
CA GLU A 47 4.28 13.31 -4.73
C GLU A 47 5.38 13.26 -5.79
N ASN A 48 6.27 12.27 -5.70
CA ASN A 48 7.32 12.09 -6.69
C ASN A 48 6.76 11.75 -8.07
N ALA A 49 5.75 10.91 -8.11
CA ALA A 49 5.13 10.52 -9.38
C ALA A 49 4.45 11.71 -10.06
N LYS A 50 3.85 12.60 -9.27
CA LYS A 50 3.27 13.83 -9.82
C LYS A 50 4.33 14.71 -10.47
N GLU A 51 5.46 14.87 -9.80
CA GLU A 51 6.54 15.68 -10.33
C GLU A 51 7.12 15.13 -11.61
N LEU A 52 7.10 13.80 -11.77
CA LEU A 52 7.61 13.14 -12.96
C LEU A 52 6.55 12.98 -14.05
N GLY A 53 5.33 13.47 -13.80
CA GLY A 53 4.24 13.32 -14.75
C GLY A 53 3.75 11.91 -14.91
N MET A 54 4.00 11.04 -13.92
CA MET A 54 3.62 9.64 -13.97
C MET A 54 2.23 9.36 -13.43
N LEU A 55 1.65 10.31 -12.71
CA LEU A 55 0.30 10.17 -12.18
C LEU A 55 -0.67 10.84 -13.14
N GLU A 56 -0.91 10.19 -14.24
CA GLU A 56 -1.83 10.70 -15.23
C GLU A 56 -3.25 10.20 -14.95
N ASP A 57 -4.10 10.41 -15.90
CA ASP A 57 -5.55 10.21 -15.83
C ASP A 57 -5.99 8.82 -15.39
N ASN A 58 -5.08 7.87 -15.34
CA ASN A 58 -5.41 6.48 -15.01
C ASN A 58 -5.36 6.14 -13.53
N LEU A 59 -5.04 7.11 -12.70
CA LEU A 59 -4.89 6.83 -11.27
C LEU A 59 -6.18 6.28 -10.68
N GLU A 60 -7.30 6.87 -11.01
CA GLU A 60 -8.58 6.40 -10.52
C GLU A 60 -8.92 5.00 -11.04
N ALA A 61 -8.58 4.73 -12.29
CA ALA A 61 -8.81 3.40 -12.87
C ALA A 61 -7.98 2.34 -12.15
N VAL A 62 -6.76 2.69 -11.75
CA VAL A 62 -5.90 1.78 -11.00
C VAL A 62 -6.49 1.47 -9.64
N PHE A 63 -7.14 2.44 -9.01
CA PHE A 63 -7.64 2.31 -7.65
C PHE A 63 -9.09 1.85 -7.58
N SER A 64 -9.83 1.90 -8.67
CA SER A 64 -11.25 1.54 -8.65
C SER A 64 -11.42 0.03 -8.79
N LYS A 65 -12.48 -0.47 -8.16
CA LYS A 65 -12.93 -1.86 -8.33
C LYS A 65 -11.86 -2.91 -8.04
N LYS A 66 -11.12 -2.72 -6.95
CA LYS A 66 -10.20 -3.74 -6.49
C LYS A 66 -10.84 -4.53 -5.38
N PHE A 67 -10.64 -5.83 -5.42
CA PHE A 67 -11.17 -6.74 -4.42
C PHE A 67 -10.01 -7.53 -3.84
N ILE A 68 -9.94 -7.58 -2.51
CA ILE A 68 -8.88 -8.29 -1.82
C ILE A 68 -9.53 -9.32 -0.91
N THR A 69 -9.07 -10.55 -1.01
CA THR A 69 -9.60 -11.62 -0.19
C THR A 69 -8.51 -12.63 0.10
N THR A 70 -8.81 -13.58 0.94
CA THR A 70 -7.94 -14.72 1.22
C THR A 70 -8.60 -15.98 0.69
N PHE A 71 -7.82 -16.97 0.40
CA PHE A 71 -8.34 -18.26 -0.02
C PHE A 71 -7.45 -19.37 0.52
N GLU A 72 -8.02 -20.55 0.65
CA GLU A 72 -7.31 -21.67 1.24
C GLU A 72 -6.71 -22.56 0.16
N VAL A 73 -5.53 -23.06 0.44
CA VAL A 73 -4.88 -24.03 -0.44
C VAL A 73 -4.39 -25.20 0.38
N PHE A 74 -4.31 -26.35 -0.24
CA PHE A 74 -3.71 -27.53 0.40
C PHE A 74 -2.22 -27.53 0.11
N VAL A 75 -1.43 -27.62 1.17
CA VAL A 75 0.03 -27.68 1.05
C VAL A 75 0.58 -28.97 1.61
#